data_e594135c8a939a6b817bfe469182e264
#
_entry.id   e594135c8a939a6b817bfe469182e264
#
_cell.length_a   1.000
_cell.length_b   1.000
_cell.length_c   1.000
_cell.angle_alpha   90.00
_cell.angle_beta   90.00
_cell.angle_gamma   90.00
#
_symmetry.space_group_name_H-M   'P 1'
#
loop_
_entity.id
_entity.type
_entity.pdbx_description
1 polymer ?
#
loop_
_entity_poly.entity_id
_entity_poly.type
_entity_poly.pdbx_seq_one_letter_code
_entity_poly.pdbx_strand_id
1 'polypeptide(L)'
;MIVLEKMDSWSRVKTENAFIGYVENKYLKGEITQERVCNTGFQEIVYNRVRKDGVINLTFHQVFEEAGGDALVNALQGTKGVNVVSPTWFRLSNSIGDFTSIANASYVSKAHELGIEVWALVTDVDSEDMFGVQIDFVELLSSSANRKHLIDGLMAQADTYGLDGINIDFEKVRNDSGTHFVQFLRELAIETGKRNIVLSIDNYVPTEYTAHYNRKEQGIIADYLIIMGYDEHYVGGGEAGSNASIGFVEDGIMRTKEEVPADKIINAVPFYTRVWESGTDGLKASTLTMAAQQDWITRTGVSPVWSDEFCQNYAEYQSGDSLFQCWLEDTDSIRVKLQVMKVQGIAGVASWKLGIEDKAVWDAIAEYMGS
;
A
#
# COMPACT_ATOMS: atom_id res chain seq x y z
N MET A 1 43.13 -21.77 -10.59
CA MET A 1 42.20 -21.86 -11.74
C MET A 1 41.05 -22.78 -11.35
N ILE A 2 39.81 -22.40 -11.64
CA ILE A 2 38.61 -23.19 -11.34
C ILE A 2 38.05 -23.69 -12.68
N VAL A 3 37.77 -24.99 -12.80
CA VAL A 3 37.06 -25.57 -13.95
C VAL A 3 35.58 -25.36 -13.73
N LEU A 4 34.95 -24.61 -14.62
CA LEU A 4 33.50 -24.30 -14.58
C LEU A 4 32.68 -25.34 -15.32
N GLU A 5 33.26 -25.89 -16.43
CA GLU A 5 32.60 -26.86 -17.30
C GLU A 5 33.69 -27.69 -17.99
N LYS A 6 33.53 -29.01 -17.99
CA LYS A 6 34.43 -29.93 -18.66
C LYS A 6 33.80 -30.45 -19.93
N MET A 7 34.48 -30.25 -21.05
CA MET A 7 34.08 -30.76 -22.37
C MET A 7 35.14 -31.79 -22.84
N ASP A 8 34.92 -32.44 -23.98
CA ASP A 8 35.77 -33.56 -24.47
C ASP A 8 37.24 -33.17 -24.63
N SER A 9 37.51 -32.04 -25.24
CA SER A 9 38.92 -31.63 -25.54
C SER A 9 39.29 -30.31 -24.86
N TRP A 10 38.36 -29.53 -24.41
CA TRP A 10 38.52 -28.23 -23.78
C TRP A 10 37.75 -28.16 -22.48
N SER A 11 38.15 -27.29 -21.59
CA SER A 11 37.41 -26.95 -20.38
C SER A 11 37.21 -25.43 -20.31
N ARG A 12 36.05 -25.01 -19.91
CA ARG A 12 35.77 -23.64 -19.53
C ARG A 12 36.30 -23.41 -18.14
N VAL A 13 37.13 -22.42 -17.97
CA VAL A 13 37.85 -22.18 -16.71
C VAL A 13 37.71 -20.72 -16.28
N LYS A 14 37.85 -20.49 -14.97
CA LYS A 14 37.95 -19.17 -14.34
C LYS A 14 39.29 -19.05 -13.65
N THR A 15 40.05 -18.01 -13.99
CA THR A 15 41.31 -17.68 -13.33
C THR A 15 41.09 -17.01 -11.98
N GLU A 16 42.13 -16.87 -11.17
CA GLU A 16 42.10 -16.14 -9.89
C GLU A 16 41.67 -14.68 -10.06
N ASN A 17 42.06 -14.09 -11.20
CA ASN A 17 41.68 -12.69 -11.54
C ASN A 17 40.27 -12.60 -12.19
N ALA A 18 39.45 -13.61 -12.01
CA ALA A 18 38.08 -13.72 -12.49
C ALA A 18 37.89 -13.73 -14.03
N PHE A 19 38.93 -13.82 -14.84
CA PHE A 19 38.81 -14.06 -16.29
C PHE A 19 38.22 -15.43 -16.57
N ILE A 20 37.27 -15.49 -17.47
CA ILE A 20 36.67 -16.75 -17.96
C ILE A 20 37.13 -16.98 -19.38
N GLY A 21 37.62 -18.18 -19.66
CA GLY A 21 38.10 -18.58 -20.95
C GLY A 21 38.12 -20.12 -21.11
N TYR A 22 38.69 -20.61 -22.21
CA TYR A 22 38.81 -22.03 -22.49
C TYR A 22 40.27 -22.46 -22.53
N VAL A 23 40.53 -23.63 -21.97
CA VAL A 23 41.86 -24.27 -21.94
C VAL A 23 41.69 -25.70 -22.46
N GLU A 24 42.62 -26.16 -23.32
CA GLU A 24 42.67 -27.57 -23.72
C GLU A 24 42.94 -28.47 -22.51
N ASN A 25 42.20 -29.57 -22.40
CA ASN A 25 42.26 -30.48 -21.25
C ASN A 25 43.67 -31.06 -21.02
N LYS A 26 44.47 -31.19 -22.09
CA LYS A 26 45.85 -31.68 -22.00
C LYS A 26 46.76 -30.82 -21.13
N TYR A 27 46.42 -29.54 -20.91
CA TYR A 27 47.20 -28.60 -20.08
C TYR A 27 46.67 -28.53 -18.63
N LEU A 28 45.52 -29.15 -18.36
CA LEU A 28 44.98 -29.24 -16.99
C LEU A 28 45.60 -30.45 -16.29
N LYS A 29 46.26 -30.21 -15.18
CA LYS A 29 46.88 -31.27 -14.37
C LYS A 29 46.53 -31.09 -12.91
N GLY A 30 46.45 -32.20 -12.16
CA GLY A 30 46.25 -32.16 -10.72
C GLY A 30 44.84 -31.67 -10.33
N GLU A 31 43.80 -32.19 -11.02
CA GLU A 31 42.40 -31.86 -10.69
C GLU A 31 42.10 -32.24 -9.23
N ILE A 32 41.68 -31.29 -8.45
CA ILE A 32 41.25 -31.46 -7.07
C ILE A 32 39.78 -31.05 -7.01
N THR A 33 38.92 -31.95 -6.60
CA THR A 33 37.54 -31.60 -6.25
C THR A 33 37.57 -30.91 -4.90
N GLN A 34 37.35 -29.60 -4.91
CA GLN A 34 37.25 -28.83 -3.68
C GLN A 34 35.78 -28.57 -3.41
N GLU A 35 35.24 -29.13 -2.34
CA GLU A 35 33.96 -28.67 -1.83
C GLU A 35 34.10 -27.20 -1.42
N ARG A 36 33.31 -26.34 -2.06
CA ARG A 36 33.17 -24.96 -1.59
C ARG A 36 32.40 -24.97 -0.28
N VAL A 37 33.11 -25.01 0.80
CA VAL A 37 32.51 -24.62 2.08
C VAL A 37 32.49 -23.11 2.08
N CYS A 38 31.35 -22.54 1.70
CA CYS A 38 31.07 -21.12 1.90
C CYS A 38 30.81 -20.90 3.39
N ASN A 39 31.86 -20.87 4.20
CA ASN A 39 31.73 -20.37 5.57
C ASN A 39 31.88 -18.85 5.52
N THR A 40 30.83 -18.17 5.09
CA THR A 40 30.84 -16.71 4.94
C THR A 40 30.61 -16.00 6.27
N GLY A 41 30.25 -16.70 7.34
CA GLY A 41 29.77 -16.11 8.57
C GLY A 41 28.43 -15.36 8.33
N PHE A 42 27.79 -15.59 7.17
CA PHE A 42 26.52 -14.98 6.84
C PHE A 42 25.48 -15.43 7.86
N GLN A 43 24.90 -14.46 8.54
CA GLN A 43 23.70 -14.65 9.34
C GLN A 43 22.55 -14.11 8.54
N GLU A 44 21.49 -14.88 8.42
CA GLU A 44 20.25 -14.40 7.83
C GLU A 44 19.75 -13.19 8.61
N ILE A 45 19.39 -12.12 7.89
CA ILE A 45 18.83 -10.93 8.51
C ILE A 45 17.43 -11.30 9.02
N VAL A 46 17.25 -11.22 10.33
CA VAL A 46 15.94 -11.34 10.97
C VAL A 46 15.42 -9.92 11.12
N TYR A 47 14.34 -9.61 10.42
CA TYR A 47 13.65 -8.34 10.59
C TYR A 47 12.89 -8.37 11.92
N ASN A 48 13.18 -7.41 12.81
CA ASN A 48 12.39 -7.22 14.01
C ASN A 48 10.97 -6.83 13.58
N ARG A 49 9.99 -7.55 14.07
CA ARG A 49 8.58 -7.27 13.77
C ARG A 49 7.96 -6.46 14.90
N VAL A 50 7.34 -5.37 14.52
CA VAL A 50 6.53 -4.56 15.42
C VAL A 50 5.07 -4.95 15.18
N ARG A 51 4.47 -5.61 16.15
CA ARG A 51 3.07 -6.03 16.07
C ARG A 51 2.22 -5.21 17.02
N LYS A 52 1.08 -4.76 16.52
CA LYS A 52 0.03 -4.18 17.32
C LYS A 52 -0.86 -5.30 17.88
N ASP A 53 -1.20 -5.20 19.14
CA ASP A 53 -2.15 -6.12 19.76
C ASP A 53 -3.58 -5.86 19.24
N GLY A 54 -4.30 -6.94 18.94
CA GLY A 54 -5.69 -6.90 18.47
C GLY A 54 -5.84 -6.59 16.99
N VAL A 55 -7.06 -6.29 16.58
CA VAL A 55 -7.40 -5.96 15.20
C VAL A 55 -7.05 -4.50 14.91
N ILE A 56 -6.47 -4.25 13.74
CA ILE A 56 -6.12 -2.90 13.31
C ILE A 56 -7.34 -2.25 12.64
N ASN A 57 -7.65 -1.02 13.07
CA ASN A 57 -8.57 -0.11 12.39
C ASN A 57 -7.78 1.17 12.07
N LEU A 58 -7.18 1.18 10.87
CA LEU A 58 -6.44 2.32 10.36
C LEU A 58 -7.37 3.22 9.53
N THR A 59 -7.23 4.53 9.69
CA THR A 59 -7.87 5.48 8.77
C THR A 59 -6.85 6.44 8.18
N PHE A 60 -6.87 6.58 6.85
CA PHE A 60 -6.06 7.58 6.18
C PHE A 60 -6.64 8.98 6.40
N HIS A 61 -5.80 9.90 6.85
CA HIS A 61 -6.18 11.30 7.02
C HIS A 61 -5.45 12.16 5.97
N GLN A 62 -6.12 12.39 4.85
CA GLN A 62 -5.56 13.24 3.80
C GLN A 62 -5.56 14.70 4.24
N VAL A 63 -4.37 15.27 4.33
CA VAL A 63 -4.12 16.67 4.67
C VAL A 63 -3.20 17.31 3.63
N PHE A 64 -3.43 18.58 3.30
CA PHE A 64 -2.67 19.33 2.30
C PHE A 64 -1.84 20.46 2.91
N GLU A 65 -2.08 20.76 4.18
CA GLU A 65 -1.37 21.76 4.97
C GLU A 65 -1.11 21.22 6.37
N GLU A 66 -0.24 21.89 7.13
CA GLU A 66 0.06 21.48 8.49
C GLU A 66 -1.19 21.52 9.38
N ALA A 67 -1.56 20.37 9.92
CA ALA A 67 -2.74 20.18 10.75
C ALA A 67 -2.33 19.78 12.17
N GLY A 68 -2.79 20.53 13.18
CA GLY A 68 -2.51 20.24 14.59
C GLY A 68 -3.52 19.29 15.23
N GLY A 69 -3.37 19.08 16.54
CA GLY A 69 -4.20 18.15 17.32
C GLY A 69 -5.70 18.45 17.28
N ASP A 70 -6.10 19.73 17.23
CA ASP A 70 -7.52 20.10 17.12
C ASP A 70 -8.14 19.66 15.79
N ALA A 71 -7.37 19.70 14.71
CA ALA A 71 -7.81 19.22 13.40
C ALA A 71 -8.04 17.70 13.42
N LEU A 72 -7.17 16.95 14.08
CA LEU A 72 -7.35 15.50 14.28
C LEU A 72 -8.61 15.22 15.10
N VAL A 73 -8.81 15.90 16.25
CA VAL A 73 -10.00 15.71 17.08
C VAL A 73 -11.28 15.98 16.32
N ASN A 74 -11.30 17.07 15.52
CA ASN A 74 -12.46 17.40 14.69
C ASN A 74 -12.72 16.33 13.61
N ALA A 75 -11.68 15.82 12.95
CA ALA A 75 -11.82 14.76 11.96
C ALA A 75 -12.32 13.44 12.58
N LEU A 76 -11.88 13.12 13.79
CA LEU A 76 -12.29 11.90 14.51
C LEU A 76 -13.68 11.98 15.14
N GLN A 77 -14.39 13.12 15.05
CA GLN A 77 -15.73 13.21 15.63
C GLN A 77 -16.69 12.17 15.03
N GLY A 78 -17.29 11.37 15.90
CA GLY A 78 -18.23 10.29 15.53
C GLY A 78 -17.55 9.01 15.02
N THR A 79 -16.23 8.94 14.97
CA THR A 79 -15.53 7.66 14.69
C THR A 79 -15.57 6.72 15.90
N LYS A 80 -15.45 5.43 15.66
CA LYS A 80 -15.39 4.39 16.70
C LYS A 80 -14.30 3.38 16.39
N GLY A 81 -13.55 2.99 17.42
CA GLY A 81 -12.56 1.94 17.33
C GLY A 81 -11.33 2.24 16.47
N VAL A 82 -11.14 3.47 15.99
CA VAL A 82 -9.91 3.88 15.31
C VAL A 82 -8.73 3.75 16.27
N ASN A 83 -7.72 2.97 15.89
CA ASN A 83 -6.54 2.76 16.71
C ASN A 83 -5.23 3.11 15.98
N VAL A 84 -5.31 3.43 14.67
CA VAL A 84 -4.21 3.96 13.87
C VAL A 84 -4.74 5.07 12.95
N VAL A 85 -4.01 6.18 12.87
CA VAL A 85 -4.19 7.19 11.83
C VAL A 85 -2.96 7.23 10.93
N SER A 86 -3.18 7.35 9.62
CA SER A 86 -2.13 7.49 8.62
C SER A 86 -2.29 8.83 7.90
N PRO A 87 -1.67 9.92 8.43
CA PRO A 87 -1.75 11.23 7.80
C PRO A 87 -0.82 11.31 6.57
N THR A 88 -1.28 11.95 5.50
CA THR A 88 -0.54 12.13 4.24
C THR A 88 0.51 13.23 4.36
N TRP A 89 1.55 13.03 5.15
CA TRP A 89 2.48 14.08 5.56
C TRP A 89 3.71 14.24 4.71
N PHE A 90 4.23 13.13 4.15
CA PHE A 90 5.49 13.14 3.43
C PHE A 90 5.26 12.92 1.94
N ARG A 91 5.71 13.86 1.11
CA ARG A 91 5.56 13.79 -0.34
C ARG A 91 6.92 13.89 -1.01
N LEU A 92 7.27 12.90 -1.82
CA LEU A 92 8.51 12.94 -2.60
C LEU A 92 8.52 14.18 -3.50
N SER A 93 9.61 14.94 -3.48
CA SER A 93 9.76 16.17 -4.25
C SER A 93 10.77 16.07 -5.40
N ASN A 94 11.55 14.98 -5.46
CA ASN A 94 12.48 14.70 -6.54
C ASN A 94 12.94 13.22 -6.53
N SER A 95 13.75 12.86 -7.52
CA SER A 95 14.28 11.49 -7.71
C SER A 95 15.60 11.21 -6.99
N ILE A 96 16.04 12.07 -6.09
CA ILE A 96 17.24 11.85 -5.27
C ILE A 96 16.93 11.59 -3.78
N GLY A 97 15.63 11.60 -3.42
CA GLY A 97 15.16 11.24 -2.09
C GLY A 97 14.79 12.40 -1.19
N ASP A 98 14.68 13.62 -1.71
CA ASP A 98 14.08 14.71 -0.96
C ASP A 98 12.56 14.57 -0.94
N PHE A 99 11.96 15.01 0.16
CA PHE A 99 10.52 15.07 0.34
C PHE A 99 10.12 16.30 1.17
N THR A 100 8.88 16.72 1.01
CA THR A 100 8.29 17.75 1.88
C THR A 100 7.62 17.10 3.07
N SER A 101 7.56 17.82 4.19
CA SER A 101 6.91 17.39 5.43
C SER A 101 5.95 18.46 5.92
N ILE A 102 4.73 18.04 6.25
CA ILE A 102 3.72 18.83 6.96
C ILE A 102 3.37 18.18 8.31
N ALA A 103 4.30 17.41 8.88
CA ALA A 103 4.13 16.75 10.17
C ALA A 103 4.02 17.77 11.30
N ASN A 104 3.19 17.44 12.30
CA ASN A 104 2.92 18.34 13.42
C ASN A 104 2.97 17.60 14.75
N ALA A 105 3.78 18.09 15.72
CA ALA A 105 3.96 17.46 17.02
C ALA A 105 2.69 17.47 17.87
N SER A 106 1.84 18.51 17.79
CA SER A 106 0.59 18.54 18.55
C SER A 106 -0.43 17.52 18.04
N TYR A 107 -0.38 17.18 16.74
CA TYR A 107 -1.19 16.12 16.16
C TYR A 107 -0.81 14.76 16.76
N VAL A 108 0.49 14.44 16.78
CA VAL A 108 0.99 13.17 17.35
C VAL A 108 0.67 13.08 18.84
N SER A 109 0.96 14.15 19.60
CA SER A 109 0.64 14.20 21.04
C SER A 109 -0.84 13.95 21.29
N LYS A 110 -1.72 14.54 20.48
CA LYS A 110 -3.17 14.37 20.61
C LYS A 110 -3.62 12.97 20.23
N ALA A 111 -3.05 12.36 19.18
CA ALA A 111 -3.31 10.97 18.82
C ALA A 111 -2.95 10.02 19.97
N HIS A 112 -1.76 10.21 20.56
CA HIS A 112 -1.31 9.42 21.70
C HIS A 112 -2.18 9.60 22.94
N GLU A 113 -2.64 10.82 23.24
CA GLU A 113 -3.63 11.08 24.34
C GLU A 113 -4.93 10.28 24.12
N LEU A 114 -5.31 10.03 22.87
CA LEU A 114 -6.49 9.26 22.50
C LEU A 114 -6.22 7.74 22.38
N GLY A 115 -4.98 7.31 22.61
CA GLY A 115 -4.55 5.91 22.43
C GLY A 115 -4.44 5.47 20.97
N ILE A 116 -4.25 6.42 20.04
CA ILE A 116 -4.17 6.19 18.61
C ILE A 116 -2.72 6.31 18.16
N GLU A 117 -2.21 5.32 17.43
CA GLU A 117 -0.89 5.38 16.82
C GLU A 117 -0.90 6.22 15.54
N VAL A 118 0.25 6.82 15.22
CA VAL A 118 0.46 7.61 14.00
C VAL A 118 1.47 6.90 13.10
N TRP A 119 0.99 6.32 12.00
CA TRP A 119 1.81 5.74 10.94
C TRP A 119 1.84 6.71 9.76
N ALA A 120 2.83 7.61 9.75
CA ALA A 120 2.87 8.70 8.78
C ALA A 120 3.10 8.18 7.35
N LEU A 121 2.25 8.62 6.43
CA LEU A 121 2.27 8.19 5.03
C LEU A 121 3.31 8.98 4.22
N VAL A 122 4.05 8.24 3.39
CA VAL A 122 5.02 8.73 2.41
C VAL A 122 4.53 8.37 1.02
N THR A 123 4.27 9.38 0.16
CA THR A 123 3.68 9.15 -1.17
C THR A 123 4.43 9.84 -2.30
N ASP A 124 4.24 9.33 -3.52
CA ASP A 124 4.65 9.94 -4.78
C ASP A 124 3.45 10.45 -5.62
N VAL A 125 2.23 10.23 -5.15
CA VAL A 125 1.00 10.46 -5.93
C VAL A 125 0.84 11.91 -6.35
N ASP A 126 1.01 12.84 -5.43
CA ASP A 126 0.82 14.29 -5.66
C ASP A 126 2.09 15.01 -6.14
N SER A 127 3.20 14.30 -6.36
CA SER A 127 4.51 14.92 -6.66
C SER A 127 4.51 15.68 -7.98
N GLU A 128 3.83 15.17 -9.00
CA GLU A 128 3.72 15.84 -10.30
C GLU A 128 2.85 17.09 -10.24
N ASP A 129 1.72 17.02 -9.55
CA ASP A 129 0.79 18.14 -9.42
C ASP A 129 1.33 19.26 -8.52
N MET A 130 2.01 18.91 -7.42
CA MET A 130 2.52 19.89 -6.45
C MET A 130 3.87 20.50 -6.84
N PHE A 131 4.75 19.71 -7.45
CA PHE A 131 6.14 20.13 -7.72
C PHE A 131 6.48 20.16 -9.20
N GLY A 132 5.57 19.70 -10.10
CA GLY A 132 5.85 19.55 -11.53
C GLY A 132 6.91 18.47 -11.82
N VAL A 133 7.12 17.54 -10.90
CA VAL A 133 8.18 16.52 -10.98
C VAL A 133 7.56 15.13 -10.99
N GLN A 134 7.83 14.39 -12.05
CA GLN A 134 7.57 12.96 -12.08
C GLN A 134 8.75 12.22 -11.43
N ILE A 135 8.49 11.43 -10.39
CA ILE A 135 9.53 10.70 -9.68
C ILE A 135 10.06 9.55 -10.56
N ASP A 136 11.37 9.57 -10.84
CA ASP A 136 12.06 8.45 -11.46
C ASP A 136 12.53 7.47 -10.38
N PHE A 137 11.78 6.38 -10.19
CA PHE A 137 12.08 5.36 -9.19
C PHE A 137 13.33 4.55 -9.51
N VAL A 138 13.78 4.50 -10.77
CA VAL A 138 15.08 3.86 -11.09
C VAL A 138 16.21 4.74 -10.58
N GLU A 139 16.17 6.06 -10.84
CA GLU A 139 17.15 7.01 -10.31
C GLU A 139 17.15 7.02 -8.77
N LEU A 140 15.96 7.11 -8.16
CA LEU A 140 15.80 7.15 -6.71
C LEU A 140 16.31 5.88 -6.05
N LEU A 141 15.86 4.71 -6.51
CA LEU A 141 15.97 3.47 -5.75
C LEU A 141 17.15 2.58 -6.19
N SER A 142 17.75 2.77 -7.36
CA SER A 142 18.98 2.04 -7.76
C SER A 142 20.21 2.57 -7.03
N SER A 143 20.23 3.86 -6.67
CA SER A 143 21.31 4.51 -5.96
C SER A 143 21.25 4.23 -4.46
N SER A 144 22.30 3.60 -3.90
CA SER A 144 22.39 3.39 -2.45
C SER A 144 22.48 4.72 -1.67
N ALA A 145 23.06 5.75 -2.27
CA ALA A 145 23.14 7.08 -1.66
C ALA A 145 21.77 7.74 -1.57
N ASN A 146 20.96 7.67 -2.64
CA ASN A 146 19.61 8.24 -2.66
C ASN A 146 18.67 7.49 -1.71
N ARG A 147 18.70 6.13 -1.72
CA ARG A 147 17.93 5.34 -0.74
C ARG A 147 18.29 5.71 0.69
N LYS A 148 19.61 5.79 0.98
CA LYS A 148 20.08 6.16 2.32
C LYS A 148 19.62 7.58 2.70
N HIS A 149 19.69 8.54 1.78
CA HIS A 149 19.24 9.90 2.01
C HIS A 149 17.77 9.96 2.37
N LEU A 150 16.90 9.29 1.60
CA LEU A 150 15.46 9.20 1.88
C LEU A 150 15.21 8.54 3.25
N ILE A 151 15.85 7.40 3.52
CA ILE A 151 15.68 6.66 4.79
C ILE A 151 16.12 7.51 5.98
N ASP A 152 17.31 8.12 5.91
CA ASP A 152 17.81 8.99 6.98
C ASP A 152 16.85 10.15 7.26
N GLY A 153 16.30 10.77 6.20
CA GLY A 153 15.29 11.82 6.31
C GLY A 153 14.02 11.36 6.99
N LEU A 154 13.46 10.22 6.59
CA LEU A 154 12.24 9.63 7.19
C LEU A 154 12.47 9.27 8.66
N MET A 155 13.62 8.69 8.98
CA MET A 155 13.96 8.33 10.36
C MET A 155 14.16 9.57 11.24
N ALA A 156 14.73 10.66 10.70
CA ALA A 156 14.83 11.92 11.41
C ALA A 156 13.44 12.53 11.72
N GLN A 157 12.48 12.40 10.80
CA GLN A 157 11.09 12.81 11.03
C GLN A 157 10.44 11.91 12.11
N ALA A 158 10.60 10.60 12.02
CA ALA A 158 10.08 9.67 13.01
C ALA A 158 10.61 9.98 14.42
N ASP A 159 11.91 10.21 14.55
CA ASP A 159 12.55 10.57 15.83
C ASP A 159 12.09 11.95 16.33
N THR A 160 11.91 12.93 15.44
CA THR A 160 11.52 14.31 15.81
C THR A 160 10.09 14.38 16.33
N TYR A 161 9.17 13.68 15.69
CA TYR A 161 7.75 13.75 16.01
C TYR A 161 7.27 12.59 16.90
N GLY A 162 8.11 11.58 17.14
CA GLY A 162 7.72 10.40 17.94
C GLY A 162 6.67 9.55 17.22
N LEU A 163 6.88 9.27 15.93
CA LEU A 163 5.96 8.47 15.12
C LEU A 163 5.99 7.01 15.55
N ASP A 164 4.84 6.33 15.47
CA ASP A 164 4.70 4.91 15.77
C ASP A 164 4.93 4.03 14.55
N GLY A 165 4.90 4.61 13.35
CA GLY A 165 5.13 3.90 12.10
C GLY A 165 5.38 4.81 10.91
N ILE A 166 5.89 4.19 9.85
CA ILE A 166 6.00 4.74 8.50
C ILE A 166 5.14 3.88 7.58
N ASN A 167 4.26 4.52 6.82
CA ASN A 167 3.45 3.89 5.78
C ASN A 167 3.96 4.32 4.41
N ILE A 168 4.36 3.36 3.58
CA ILE A 168 4.90 3.61 2.24
C ILE A 168 3.79 3.41 1.21
N ASP A 169 3.43 4.48 0.53
CA ASP A 169 2.40 4.56 -0.51
C ASP A 169 3.04 5.01 -1.83
N PHE A 170 3.89 4.14 -2.42
CA PHE A 170 4.54 4.40 -3.71
C PHE A 170 3.77 3.71 -4.82
N GLU A 171 2.95 4.49 -5.53
CA GLU A 171 2.01 3.98 -6.53
C GLU A 171 2.58 3.93 -7.96
N LYS A 172 3.62 4.71 -8.26
CA LYS A 172 4.19 4.81 -9.62
C LYS A 172 5.48 3.98 -9.79
N VAL A 173 5.75 3.04 -8.88
CA VAL A 173 6.84 2.06 -9.05
C VAL A 173 6.56 1.21 -10.30
N ARG A 174 7.56 1.09 -11.19
CA ARG A 174 7.44 0.33 -12.42
C ARG A 174 8.23 -0.97 -12.38
N ASN A 175 8.06 -1.78 -13.42
CA ASN A 175 8.70 -3.09 -13.54
C ASN A 175 10.24 -3.00 -13.49
N ASP A 176 10.83 -1.94 -14.05
CA ASP A 176 12.29 -1.69 -14.07
C ASP A 176 12.85 -1.26 -12.71
N SER A 177 12.02 -0.75 -11.82
CA SER A 177 12.39 -0.30 -10.48
C SER A 177 11.95 -1.25 -9.36
N GLY A 178 11.16 -2.29 -9.65
CA GLY A 178 10.59 -3.18 -8.63
C GLY A 178 11.62 -3.86 -7.72
N THR A 179 12.75 -4.35 -8.27
CA THR A 179 13.82 -4.95 -7.45
C THR A 179 14.53 -3.94 -6.56
N HIS A 180 14.64 -2.70 -7.02
CA HIS A 180 15.21 -1.59 -6.26
C HIS A 180 14.26 -1.14 -5.15
N PHE A 181 12.95 -1.20 -5.40
CA PHE A 181 11.92 -0.92 -4.40
C PHE A 181 12.00 -1.93 -3.24
N VAL A 182 12.08 -3.23 -3.55
CA VAL A 182 12.28 -4.26 -2.52
C VAL A 182 13.57 -4.02 -1.72
N GLN A 183 14.66 -3.59 -2.38
CA GLN A 183 15.90 -3.29 -1.68
C GLN A 183 15.77 -2.08 -0.75
N PHE A 184 15.07 -1.02 -1.18
CA PHE A 184 14.74 0.12 -0.33
C PHE A 184 13.96 -0.31 0.91
N LEU A 185 12.93 -1.14 0.74
CA LEU A 185 12.12 -1.63 1.86
C LEU A 185 12.95 -2.46 2.86
N ARG A 186 13.89 -3.29 2.37
CA ARG A 186 14.81 -4.04 3.25
C ARG A 186 15.67 -3.12 4.10
N GLU A 187 16.22 -2.07 3.50
CA GLU A 187 17.04 -1.08 4.19
C GLU A 187 16.21 -0.27 5.20
N LEU A 188 15.01 0.14 4.80
CA LEU A 188 14.07 0.87 5.67
C LEU A 188 13.62 0.02 6.86
N ALA A 189 13.29 -1.27 6.65
CA ALA A 189 12.85 -2.18 7.70
C ALA A 189 13.90 -2.39 8.80
N ILE A 190 15.19 -2.32 8.46
CA ILE A 190 16.27 -2.37 9.44
C ILE A 190 16.23 -1.13 10.34
N GLU A 191 15.99 0.04 9.76
CA GLU A 191 16.01 1.30 10.49
C GLU A 191 14.74 1.51 11.33
N THR A 192 13.56 1.11 10.82
CA THR A 192 12.32 1.11 11.60
C THR A 192 12.38 0.10 12.74
N GLY A 193 12.91 -1.10 12.49
CA GLY A 193 13.10 -2.13 13.50
C GLY A 193 14.04 -1.73 14.66
N LYS A 194 15.09 -0.96 14.39
CA LYS A 194 15.97 -0.40 15.44
C LYS A 194 15.23 0.57 16.38
N ARG A 195 14.20 1.24 15.87
CA ARG A 195 13.37 2.21 16.58
C ARG A 195 12.12 1.61 17.19
N ASN A 196 11.85 0.35 16.90
CA ASN A 196 10.62 -0.34 17.29
C ASN A 196 9.36 0.41 16.80
N ILE A 197 9.39 0.91 15.57
CA ILE A 197 8.26 1.53 14.89
C ILE A 197 7.80 0.66 13.71
N VAL A 198 6.51 0.73 13.37
CA VAL A 198 5.88 -0.08 12.33
C VAL A 198 6.36 0.35 10.93
N LEU A 199 6.60 -0.64 10.06
CA LEU A 199 6.66 -0.44 8.62
C LEU A 199 5.43 -1.06 7.98
N SER A 200 4.56 -0.25 7.40
CA SER A 200 3.44 -0.69 6.56
C SER A 200 3.62 -0.23 5.12
N ILE A 201 3.06 -0.98 4.16
CA ILE A 201 3.23 -0.74 2.73
C ILE A 201 1.87 -0.87 2.05
N ASP A 202 1.47 0.16 1.31
CA ASP A 202 0.26 0.14 0.51
C ASP A 202 0.52 -0.58 -0.82
N ASN A 203 -0.41 -1.40 -1.23
CA ASN A 203 -0.34 -2.19 -2.44
C ASN A 203 -1.67 -2.20 -3.17
N TYR A 204 -1.61 -2.14 -4.49
CA TYR A 204 -2.76 -2.49 -5.33
C TYR A 204 -3.20 -3.94 -5.12
N VAL A 205 -4.47 -4.24 -5.38
CA VAL A 205 -4.94 -5.62 -5.53
C VAL A 205 -4.03 -6.37 -6.50
N PRO A 206 -3.59 -7.61 -6.17
CA PRO A 206 -2.66 -8.36 -6.99
C PRO A 206 -3.16 -8.62 -8.40
N THR A 207 -2.37 -8.21 -9.40
CA THR A 207 -2.56 -8.51 -10.82
C THR A 207 -1.21 -8.83 -11.45
N GLU A 208 -1.20 -9.34 -12.69
CA GLU A 208 0.05 -9.52 -13.45
C GLU A 208 0.80 -8.20 -13.64
N TYR A 209 0.08 -7.09 -13.80
CA TYR A 209 0.67 -5.76 -13.99
C TYR A 209 1.35 -5.21 -12.75
N THR A 210 0.96 -5.68 -11.56
CA THR A 210 1.50 -5.24 -10.27
C THR A 210 2.45 -6.27 -9.64
N ALA A 211 2.82 -7.35 -10.36
CA ALA A 211 3.69 -8.41 -9.86
C ALA A 211 5.09 -7.91 -9.47
N HIS A 212 5.57 -6.83 -10.09
CA HIS A 212 6.87 -6.22 -9.83
C HIS A 212 7.00 -5.60 -8.42
N TYR A 213 5.89 -5.36 -7.73
CA TYR A 213 5.90 -4.97 -6.31
C TYR A 213 6.43 -6.09 -5.41
N ASN A 214 6.38 -7.36 -5.86
CA ASN A 214 6.91 -8.52 -5.15
C ASN A 214 6.41 -8.64 -3.71
N ARG A 215 5.10 -8.83 -3.56
CA ARG A 215 4.41 -8.89 -2.25
C ARG A 215 4.96 -9.99 -1.35
N LYS A 216 5.46 -11.07 -1.94
CA LYS A 216 6.10 -12.16 -1.19
C LYS A 216 7.31 -11.65 -0.38
N GLU A 217 8.20 -10.87 -1.01
CA GLU A 217 9.35 -10.27 -0.32
C GLU A 217 8.89 -9.20 0.67
N GLN A 218 7.90 -8.37 0.29
CA GLN A 218 7.32 -7.40 1.21
C GLN A 218 6.74 -8.09 2.46
N GLY A 219 6.05 -9.22 2.29
CA GLY A 219 5.49 -10.02 3.39
C GLY A 219 6.55 -10.57 4.36
N ILE A 220 7.80 -10.72 3.93
CA ILE A 220 8.93 -11.06 4.80
C ILE A 220 9.44 -9.82 5.54
N ILE A 221 9.54 -8.68 4.84
CA ILE A 221 10.21 -7.45 5.27
C ILE A 221 9.32 -6.61 6.18
N ALA A 222 8.10 -6.29 5.73
CA ALA A 222 7.21 -5.36 6.41
C ALA A 222 6.48 -5.98 7.60
N ASP A 223 6.01 -5.14 8.50
CA ASP A 223 5.11 -5.53 9.59
C ASP A 223 3.70 -5.75 9.06
N TYR A 224 3.20 -4.86 8.18
CA TYR A 224 1.89 -4.96 7.56
C TYR A 224 1.93 -4.58 6.08
N LEU A 225 1.07 -5.24 5.29
CA LEU A 225 0.71 -4.85 3.94
C LEU A 225 -0.74 -4.40 3.92
N ILE A 226 -0.97 -3.21 3.38
CA ILE A 226 -2.32 -2.66 3.21
C ILE A 226 -2.71 -2.84 1.74
N ILE A 227 -3.78 -3.58 1.48
CA ILE A 227 -4.33 -3.74 0.15
C ILE A 227 -5.30 -2.59 -0.10
N MET A 228 -5.10 -1.82 -1.15
CA MET A 228 -6.07 -0.83 -1.64
C MET A 228 -7.23 -1.56 -2.33
N GLY A 229 -8.19 -2.05 -1.53
CA GLY A 229 -9.34 -2.83 -1.99
C GLY A 229 -10.44 -1.96 -2.62
N TYR A 230 -10.03 -1.02 -3.49
CA TYR A 230 -10.89 -0.07 -4.19
C TYR A 230 -10.29 0.31 -5.55
N ASP A 231 -11.00 1.18 -6.28
CA ASP A 231 -10.69 1.58 -7.66
C ASP A 231 -10.70 0.38 -8.64
N GLU A 232 -11.61 -0.58 -8.41
CA GLU A 232 -11.90 -1.68 -9.32
C GLU A 232 -12.23 -1.15 -10.72
N HIS A 233 -13.14 -0.14 -10.77
CA HIS A 233 -13.41 0.65 -11.96
C HIS A 233 -13.06 2.11 -11.68
N TYR A 234 -12.25 2.69 -12.56
CA TYR A 234 -11.69 4.03 -12.39
C TYR A 234 -11.81 4.88 -13.66
N VAL A 235 -11.71 6.19 -13.52
CA VAL A 235 -11.77 7.12 -14.65
C VAL A 235 -10.64 6.79 -15.64
N GLY A 236 -11.03 6.50 -16.91
CA GLY A 236 -10.07 6.06 -17.94
C GLY A 236 -9.96 4.54 -18.09
N GLY A 237 -10.59 3.74 -17.24
CA GLY A 237 -10.64 2.28 -17.31
C GLY A 237 -11.54 1.73 -18.43
N GLY A 238 -12.37 2.58 -19.04
CA GLY A 238 -13.18 2.24 -20.21
C GLY A 238 -14.56 1.68 -19.92
N GLU A 239 -14.87 1.28 -18.69
CA GLU A 239 -16.15 0.69 -18.29
C GLU A 239 -16.69 1.34 -17.02
N ALA A 240 -18.02 1.50 -16.97
CA ALA A 240 -18.73 1.88 -15.75
C ALA A 240 -18.85 0.64 -14.85
N GLY A 241 -18.63 0.80 -13.53
CA GLY A 241 -18.74 -0.31 -12.61
C GLY A 241 -18.56 0.09 -11.17
N SER A 242 -18.59 -0.91 -10.29
CA SER A 242 -18.36 -0.75 -8.87
C SER A 242 -16.94 -0.21 -8.57
N ASN A 243 -16.84 0.61 -7.55
CA ASN A 243 -15.55 1.06 -7.01
C ASN A 243 -14.83 -0.05 -6.22
N ALA A 244 -15.59 -0.94 -5.58
CA ALA A 244 -15.09 -2.03 -4.75
C ALA A 244 -16.16 -3.10 -4.56
N SER A 245 -16.39 -3.93 -5.57
CA SER A 245 -17.32 -5.06 -5.45
C SER A 245 -16.83 -6.07 -4.42
N ILE A 246 -17.74 -6.89 -3.90
CA ILE A 246 -17.35 -7.95 -2.95
C ILE A 246 -16.39 -8.95 -3.58
N GLY A 247 -16.59 -9.28 -4.86
CA GLY A 247 -15.70 -10.18 -5.60
C GLY A 247 -14.28 -9.63 -5.73
N PHE A 248 -14.14 -8.33 -6.01
CA PHE A 248 -12.85 -7.66 -6.10
C PHE A 248 -12.11 -7.66 -4.76
N VAL A 249 -12.80 -7.35 -3.66
CA VAL A 249 -12.22 -7.33 -2.32
C VAL A 249 -11.81 -8.74 -1.88
N GLU A 250 -12.68 -9.73 -2.05
CA GLU A 250 -12.38 -11.13 -1.69
C GLU A 250 -11.20 -11.69 -2.49
N ASP A 251 -11.20 -11.53 -3.81
CA ASP A 251 -10.11 -11.93 -4.70
C ASP A 251 -8.79 -11.25 -4.32
N GLY A 252 -8.83 -9.95 -4.02
CA GLY A 252 -7.66 -9.19 -3.60
C GLY A 252 -7.03 -9.75 -2.32
N ILE A 253 -7.85 -10.05 -1.32
CA ILE A 253 -7.41 -10.68 -0.07
C ILE A 253 -6.86 -12.08 -0.33
N MET A 254 -7.59 -12.91 -1.08
CA MET A 254 -7.20 -14.31 -1.34
C MET A 254 -5.87 -14.39 -2.08
N ARG A 255 -5.70 -13.63 -3.15
CA ARG A 255 -4.43 -13.58 -3.91
C ARG A 255 -3.27 -13.05 -3.06
N THR A 256 -3.51 -12.05 -2.22
CA THR A 256 -2.46 -11.56 -1.33
C THR A 256 -2.05 -12.61 -0.31
N LYS A 257 -2.98 -13.41 0.21
CA LYS A 257 -2.69 -14.51 1.15
C LYS A 257 -1.86 -15.64 0.55
N GLU A 258 -1.80 -15.78 -0.77
CA GLU A 258 -0.89 -16.72 -1.43
C GLU A 258 0.59 -16.34 -1.24
N GLU A 259 0.87 -15.06 -1.02
CA GLU A 259 2.22 -14.51 -0.92
C GLU A 259 2.56 -14.00 0.49
N VAL A 260 1.57 -13.59 1.27
CA VAL A 260 1.71 -12.86 2.54
C VAL A 260 0.91 -13.54 3.65
N PRO A 261 1.47 -13.74 4.85
CA PRO A 261 0.71 -14.24 5.99
C PRO A 261 -0.51 -13.37 6.31
N ALA A 262 -1.67 -14.00 6.58
CA ALA A 262 -2.93 -13.27 6.81
C ALA A 262 -2.83 -12.26 7.96
N ASP A 263 -2.09 -12.58 9.00
CA ASP A 263 -1.86 -11.74 10.19
C ASP A 263 -0.99 -10.48 9.92
N LYS A 264 -0.60 -10.26 8.66
CA LYS A 264 0.08 -9.05 8.18
C LYS A 264 -0.75 -8.24 7.19
N ILE A 265 -1.88 -8.77 6.74
CA ILE A 265 -2.70 -8.15 5.70
C ILE A 265 -3.75 -7.25 6.35
N ILE A 266 -3.83 -6.02 5.90
CA ILE A 266 -4.90 -5.07 6.18
C ILE A 266 -5.58 -4.79 4.84
N ASN A 267 -6.93 -4.81 4.79
CA ASN A 267 -7.63 -4.42 3.57
C ASN A 267 -8.26 -3.04 3.74
N ALA A 268 -7.94 -2.13 2.83
CA ALA A 268 -8.53 -0.80 2.79
C ALA A 268 -9.86 -0.80 2.03
N VAL A 269 -10.85 -0.12 2.60
CA VAL A 269 -12.17 0.11 2.01
C VAL A 269 -12.35 1.59 1.65
N PRO A 270 -13.10 1.91 0.59
CA PRO A 270 -13.35 3.29 0.22
C PRO A 270 -14.54 3.87 1.00
N PHE A 271 -14.45 5.14 1.39
CA PHE A 271 -15.57 5.92 1.84
C PHE A 271 -16.12 6.85 0.74
N TYR A 272 -15.96 6.39 -0.49
CA TYR A 272 -16.43 7.05 -1.70
C TYR A 272 -16.80 6.03 -2.77
N THR A 273 -17.58 6.47 -3.72
CA THR A 273 -17.89 5.72 -4.95
C THR A 273 -17.84 6.65 -6.15
N ARG A 274 -18.25 6.15 -7.31
CA ARG A 274 -18.29 6.90 -8.56
C ARG A 274 -19.72 6.94 -9.10
N VAL A 275 -20.14 8.13 -9.53
CA VAL A 275 -21.31 8.29 -10.40
C VAL A 275 -20.80 8.32 -11.82
N TRP A 276 -21.17 7.31 -12.58
CA TRP A 276 -20.83 7.16 -13.99
C TRP A 276 -21.89 7.84 -14.86
N GLU A 277 -21.44 8.56 -15.87
CA GLU A 277 -22.25 9.16 -16.90
C GLU A 277 -21.86 8.60 -18.24
N SER A 278 -22.76 7.85 -18.89
CA SER A 278 -22.62 7.31 -20.25
C SER A 278 -23.50 8.12 -21.19
N GLY A 279 -22.90 8.90 -22.07
CA GLY A 279 -23.60 9.78 -23.00
C GLY A 279 -22.90 9.89 -24.34
N THR A 280 -23.38 10.82 -25.20
CA THR A 280 -22.82 11.07 -26.55
C THR A 280 -21.35 11.47 -26.53
N ASP A 281 -20.88 12.07 -25.43
CA ASP A 281 -19.47 12.49 -25.24
C ASP A 281 -18.59 11.38 -24.64
N GLY A 282 -19.10 10.14 -24.57
CA GLY A 282 -18.42 8.99 -23.99
C GLY A 282 -18.73 8.77 -22.51
N LEU A 283 -17.86 7.98 -21.86
CA LEU A 283 -17.98 7.63 -20.44
C LEU A 283 -17.23 8.63 -19.59
N LYS A 284 -17.92 9.22 -18.61
CA LYS A 284 -17.36 10.11 -17.58
C LYS A 284 -17.68 9.55 -16.20
N ALA A 285 -16.91 9.95 -15.20
CA ALA A 285 -17.22 9.64 -13.81
C ALA A 285 -16.92 10.84 -12.90
N SER A 286 -17.72 10.96 -11.85
CA SER A 286 -17.48 11.89 -10.76
C SER A 286 -17.45 11.14 -9.43
N THR A 287 -16.58 11.59 -8.52
CA THR A 287 -16.51 11.01 -7.17
C THR A 287 -17.71 11.42 -6.35
N LEU A 288 -18.32 10.48 -5.66
CA LEU A 288 -19.40 10.68 -4.70
C LEU A 288 -18.94 10.15 -3.34
N THR A 289 -18.77 11.06 -2.37
CA THR A 289 -18.38 10.68 -1.00
C THR A 289 -19.53 9.94 -0.31
N MET A 290 -19.23 9.05 0.62
CA MET A 290 -20.24 8.31 1.37
C MET A 290 -21.19 9.26 2.10
N ALA A 291 -20.69 10.32 2.70
CA ALA A 291 -21.49 11.36 3.35
C ALA A 291 -22.49 12.08 2.40
N ALA A 292 -22.17 12.18 1.11
CA ALA A 292 -23.00 12.89 0.14
C ALA A 292 -24.03 11.98 -0.60
N GLN A 293 -23.99 10.67 -0.38
CA GLN A 293 -24.82 9.72 -1.13
C GLN A 293 -26.31 9.93 -0.88
N GLN A 294 -26.71 10.18 0.38
CA GLN A 294 -28.12 10.40 0.72
C GLN A 294 -28.69 11.64 0.04
N ASP A 295 -27.92 12.73 -0.03
CA ASP A 295 -28.30 13.94 -0.74
C ASP A 295 -28.39 13.70 -2.25
N TRP A 296 -27.48 12.90 -2.81
CA TRP A 296 -27.51 12.52 -4.22
C TRP A 296 -28.78 11.71 -4.56
N ILE A 297 -29.10 10.68 -3.75
CA ILE A 297 -30.30 9.87 -3.89
C ILE A 297 -31.57 10.76 -3.86
N THR A 298 -31.65 11.66 -2.88
CA THR A 298 -32.82 12.58 -2.71
C THR A 298 -32.94 13.50 -3.90
N ARG A 299 -31.86 14.10 -4.37
CA ARG A 299 -31.83 15.05 -5.48
C ARG A 299 -32.17 14.43 -6.82
N THR A 300 -31.72 13.21 -7.07
CA THR A 300 -31.97 12.49 -8.33
C THR A 300 -33.26 11.72 -8.34
N GLY A 301 -33.86 11.46 -7.16
CA GLY A 301 -35.08 10.68 -7.00
C GLY A 301 -34.92 9.20 -7.32
N VAL A 302 -33.68 8.68 -7.38
CA VAL A 302 -33.44 7.26 -7.60
C VAL A 302 -33.86 6.42 -6.39
N SER A 303 -34.13 5.15 -6.64
CA SER A 303 -34.41 4.16 -5.60
C SER A 303 -33.36 3.06 -5.68
N PRO A 304 -32.29 3.11 -4.87
CA PRO A 304 -31.27 2.08 -4.88
C PRO A 304 -31.84 0.70 -4.58
N VAL A 305 -31.32 -0.30 -5.28
CA VAL A 305 -31.70 -1.72 -5.12
C VAL A 305 -30.45 -2.53 -4.80
N TRP A 306 -30.54 -3.36 -3.78
CA TRP A 306 -29.42 -4.26 -3.42
C TRP A 306 -29.12 -5.23 -4.54
N SER A 307 -27.84 -5.32 -4.89
CA SER A 307 -27.30 -6.30 -5.82
C SER A 307 -26.50 -7.34 -5.07
N ASP A 308 -26.97 -8.59 -5.09
CA ASP A 308 -26.26 -9.72 -4.45
C ASP A 308 -24.93 -10.02 -5.15
N GLU A 309 -24.80 -9.68 -6.43
CA GLU A 309 -23.58 -9.89 -7.20
C GLU A 309 -22.43 -9.00 -6.71
N PHE A 310 -22.73 -7.72 -6.48
CA PHE A 310 -21.72 -6.75 -6.02
C PHE A 310 -21.70 -6.57 -4.50
N CYS A 311 -22.74 -7.06 -3.81
CA CYS A 311 -23.03 -6.76 -2.40
C CYS A 311 -23.04 -5.25 -2.13
N GLN A 312 -23.72 -4.52 -2.99
CA GLN A 312 -23.87 -3.06 -2.96
C GLN A 312 -25.28 -2.65 -3.38
N ASN A 313 -25.73 -1.51 -2.90
CA ASN A 313 -26.91 -0.87 -3.43
C ASN A 313 -26.59 -0.21 -4.78
N TYR A 314 -27.31 -0.59 -5.82
CA TYR A 314 -27.17 -0.05 -7.18
C TYR A 314 -28.32 0.90 -7.49
N ALA A 315 -28.01 2.01 -8.15
CA ALA A 315 -28.99 2.96 -8.65
C ALA A 315 -28.59 3.46 -10.03
N GLU A 316 -29.60 3.67 -10.88
CA GLU A 316 -29.42 4.30 -12.18
C GLU A 316 -30.59 5.23 -12.52
N TYR A 317 -30.33 6.20 -13.36
CA TYR A 317 -31.35 7.07 -13.93
C TYR A 317 -30.93 7.64 -15.28
N GLN A 318 -31.96 7.98 -16.12
CA GLN A 318 -31.74 8.65 -17.38
C GLN A 318 -31.95 10.15 -17.22
N SER A 319 -31.05 10.96 -17.77
CA SER A 319 -31.20 12.40 -17.86
C SER A 319 -30.73 12.89 -19.23
N GLY A 320 -31.68 13.38 -20.05
CA GLY A 320 -31.43 13.68 -21.45
C GLY A 320 -30.96 12.40 -22.19
N ASP A 321 -29.82 12.50 -22.91
CA ASP A 321 -29.23 11.40 -23.65
C ASP A 321 -28.19 10.62 -22.82
N SER A 322 -28.01 10.96 -21.53
CA SER A 322 -27.03 10.32 -20.67
C SER A 322 -27.69 9.37 -19.66
N LEU A 323 -27.09 8.16 -19.53
CA LEU A 323 -27.40 7.21 -18.46
C LEU A 323 -26.41 7.45 -17.30
N PHE A 324 -26.96 7.62 -16.09
CA PHE A 324 -26.21 7.74 -14.85
C PHE A 324 -26.32 6.45 -14.04
N GLN A 325 -25.19 5.92 -13.60
CA GLN A 325 -25.10 4.66 -12.84
C GLN A 325 -24.23 4.84 -11.60
N CYS A 326 -24.60 4.21 -10.49
CA CYS A 326 -23.83 4.27 -9.25
C CYS A 326 -24.00 2.99 -8.44
N TRP A 327 -22.88 2.38 -8.05
CA TRP A 327 -22.79 1.33 -7.04
C TRP A 327 -22.39 2.01 -5.72
N LEU A 328 -23.33 2.10 -4.80
CA LEU A 328 -23.16 2.86 -3.56
C LEU A 328 -22.21 2.14 -2.59
N GLU A 329 -21.31 2.91 -1.98
CA GLU A 329 -20.54 2.47 -0.82
C GLU A 329 -21.21 3.00 0.44
N ASP A 330 -21.87 2.12 1.16
CA ASP A 330 -22.64 2.43 2.36
C ASP A 330 -22.30 1.46 3.51
N THR A 331 -22.97 1.62 4.64
CA THR A 331 -22.75 0.76 5.81
C THR A 331 -23.02 -0.71 5.51
N ASP A 332 -23.99 -1.03 4.65
CA ASP A 332 -24.34 -2.43 4.34
C ASP A 332 -23.27 -3.08 3.46
N SER A 333 -22.77 -2.39 2.44
CA SER A 333 -21.69 -2.86 1.58
C SER A 333 -20.38 -3.03 2.38
N ILE A 334 -20.05 -2.08 3.25
CA ILE A 334 -18.87 -2.18 4.12
C ILE A 334 -19.01 -3.36 5.11
N ARG A 335 -20.19 -3.59 5.69
CA ARG A 335 -20.43 -4.71 6.60
C ARG A 335 -20.14 -6.06 5.96
N VAL A 336 -20.52 -6.27 4.71
CA VAL A 336 -20.22 -7.52 3.98
C VAL A 336 -18.71 -7.66 3.75
N LYS A 337 -18.02 -6.58 3.35
CA LYS A 337 -16.56 -6.58 3.18
C LYS A 337 -15.82 -6.91 4.50
N LEU A 338 -16.26 -6.32 5.62
CA LEU A 338 -15.72 -6.63 6.95
C LEU A 338 -15.95 -8.09 7.34
N GLN A 339 -17.09 -8.68 6.96
CA GLN A 339 -17.34 -10.09 7.21
C GLN A 339 -16.37 -10.99 6.42
N VAL A 340 -16.07 -10.67 5.18
CA VAL A 340 -15.04 -11.37 4.39
C VAL A 340 -13.68 -11.26 5.08
N MET A 341 -13.25 -10.07 5.49
CA MET A 341 -12.00 -9.84 6.22
C MET A 341 -11.91 -10.71 7.50
N LYS A 342 -13.02 -10.76 8.26
CA LYS A 342 -13.11 -11.57 9.47
C LYS A 342 -12.97 -13.06 9.18
N VAL A 343 -13.64 -13.58 8.17
CA VAL A 343 -13.56 -14.99 7.74
C VAL A 343 -12.15 -15.31 7.24
N GLN A 344 -11.52 -14.40 6.52
CA GLN A 344 -10.16 -14.58 6.00
C GLN A 344 -9.07 -14.42 7.07
N GLY A 345 -9.41 -13.94 8.26
CA GLY A 345 -8.52 -13.82 9.41
C GLY A 345 -7.35 -12.86 9.19
N ILE A 346 -7.58 -11.78 8.44
CA ILE A 346 -6.55 -10.76 8.19
C ILE A 346 -6.37 -9.83 9.40
N ALA A 347 -5.27 -9.06 9.41
CA ALA A 347 -4.85 -8.23 10.55
C ALA A 347 -5.81 -7.08 10.87
N GLY A 348 -6.56 -6.58 9.87
CA GLY A 348 -7.44 -5.46 10.13
C GLY A 348 -8.05 -4.85 8.89
N VAL A 349 -8.67 -3.69 9.11
CA VAL A 349 -9.28 -2.83 8.09
C VAL A 349 -8.55 -1.49 8.05
N ALA A 350 -8.40 -0.92 6.85
CA ALA A 350 -8.08 0.48 6.65
C ALA A 350 -9.24 1.18 5.93
N SER A 351 -9.27 2.52 5.94
CA SER A 351 -10.32 3.26 5.25
C SER A 351 -9.77 4.50 4.53
N TRP A 352 -10.11 4.65 3.25
CA TRP A 352 -9.81 5.83 2.44
C TRP A 352 -11.09 6.61 2.19
N LYS A 353 -11.32 7.71 2.85
CA LYS A 353 -10.51 8.38 3.87
C LYS A 353 -11.37 9.01 4.96
N LEU A 354 -10.74 9.36 6.06
CA LEU A 354 -11.38 10.07 7.17
C LEU A 354 -11.98 11.41 6.73
N GLY A 355 -13.20 11.71 7.18
CA GLY A 355 -13.90 12.96 6.96
C GLY A 355 -14.85 12.98 5.75
N ILE A 356 -14.97 11.87 4.99
CA ILE A 356 -15.92 11.74 3.88
C ILE A 356 -16.91 10.58 4.04
N GLU A 357 -16.84 9.89 5.16
CA GLU A 357 -17.73 8.78 5.51
C GLU A 357 -19.10 9.22 5.99
N ASP A 358 -20.08 8.34 5.87
CA ASP A 358 -21.26 8.35 6.73
C ASP A 358 -20.88 7.81 8.11
N LYS A 359 -21.20 8.53 9.17
CA LYS A 359 -20.78 8.17 10.53
C LYS A 359 -21.32 6.82 11.02
N ALA A 360 -22.41 6.32 10.43
CA ALA A 360 -22.97 5.01 10.76
C ALA A 360 -22.01 3.85 10.40
N VAL A 361 -21.08 4.03 9.44
CA VAL A 361 -20.12 2.99 9.06
C VAL A 361 -19.22 2.58 10.22
N TRP A 362 -18.95 3.51 11.15
CA TRP A 362 -18.09 3.23 12.31
C TRP A 362 -18.70 2.23 13.28
N ASP A 363 -20.03 2.08 13.31
CA ASP A 363 -20.69 1.01 14.08
C ASP A 363 -20.37 -0.37 13.51
N ALA A 364 -20.42 -0.50 12.18
CA ALA A 364 -20.04 -1.77 11.51
C ALA A 364 -18.56 -2.11 11.72
N ILE A 365 -17.67 -1.10 11.65
CA ILE A 365 -16.24 -1.31 11.90
C ILE A 365 -15.99 -1.67 13.37
N ALA A 366 -16.66 -1.02 14.32
CA ALA A 366 -16.54 -1.34 15.73
C ALA A 366 -17.02 -2.77 16.06
N GLU A 367 -18.10 -3.24 15.43
CA GLU A 367 -18.56 -4.63 15.52
C GLU A 367 -17.50 -5.62 14.98
N TYR A 368 -16.85 -5.29 13.88
CA TYR A 368 -15.75 -6.08 13.32
C TYR A 368 -14.56 -6.15 14.28
N MET A 369 -14.21 -5.06 14.93
CA MET A 369 -13.15 -4.98 15.94
C MET A 369 -13.44 -5.81 17.20
N GLY A 370 -14.68 -6.25 17.41
CA GLY A 370 -15.09 -7.00 18.59
C GLY A 370 -15.33 -6.16 19.83
N SER A 371 -15.60 -4.90 19.67
CA SER A 371 -15.91 -3.92 20.74
C SER A 371 -17.39 -3.66 20.88
#